data_178e9781f662b75aa5baf1586da60809
#
_entry.id   178e9781f662b75aa5baf1586da60809
#
_cell.length_a   1.000
_cell.length_b   1.000
_cell.length_c   1.000
_cell.angle_alpha   90.00
_cell.angle_beta   90.00
_cell.angle_gamma   90.00
#
_symmetry.space_group_name_H-M   'P 1'
#
loop_
_entity.id
_entity.type
_entity.pdbx_description
1 polymer ?
#
loop_
_entity_poly.entity_id
_entity_poly.type
_entity_poly.pdbx_seq_one_letter_code
_entity_poly.pdbx_strand_id
1 'polypeptide(L)'
;ADDAAVDRAKEIGADMLLSHHPLIFKPMKHVSDEDFIGRRLVSLIQSDVSYYAMHTNFDSAPGCMADIVADRLNFTDQKPLEAMGEISGTEYGIGKTGSLKVPMKGLELVREVKNRFGLPFVTVYGSELYEDTPIVKAATCPGAGGSELKEALKAGAQAFITGDISHHEGIDAAAQGMMIIDAGHYGLEHIFMDFMEGFLKEKLPTDIEVVKMAVKFPAVVV
;
A
#
# COMPACT_ATOMS: atom_id res chain seq x y z
N ALA A 1 12.54 3.01 4.12
CA ALA A 1 13.31 4.25 3.92
C ALA A 1 14.47 4.02 2.96
N ASP A 2 14.70 4.95 2.05
CA ASP A 2 15.83 5.00 1.13
C ASP A 2 16.95 5.93 1.65
N ASP A 3 18.03 6.05 0.89
CA ASP A 3 19.15 6.93 1.27
C ASP A 3 18.69 8.40 1.37
N ALA A 4 17.79 8.85 0.46
CA ALA A 4 17.29 10.22 0.48
C ALA A 4 16.50 10.54 1.76
N ALA A 5 15.71 9.60 2.26
CA ALA A 5 14.96 9.76 3.52
C ALA A 5 15.90 9.82 4.73
N VAL A 6 16.94 8.96 4.76
CA VAL A 6 17.96 8.98 5.82
C VAL A 6 18.76 10.27 5.81
N ASP A 7 19.21 10.70 4.64
CA ASP A 7 19.99 11.95 4.50
C ASP A 7 19.13 13.17 4.88
N ARG A 8 17.86 13.20 4.50
CA ARG A 8 16.95 14.28 4.89
C ARG A 8 16.71 14.32 6.40
N ALA A 9 16.51 13.17 7.04
CA ALA A 9 16.35 13.12 8.51
C ALA A 9 17.58 13.70 9.23
N LYS A 10 18.78 13.37 8.76
CA LYS A 10 20.01 13.94 9.30
C LYS A 10 20.13 15.44 9.06
N GLU A 11 19.84 15.88 7.83
CA GLU A 11 19.96 17.30 7.42
C GLU A 11 19.10 18.21 8.30
N ILE A 12 17.87 17.77 8.63
CA ILE A 12 16.95 18.56 9.46
C ILE A 12 17.11 18.32 10.95
N GLY A 13 18.03 17.43 11.36
CA GLY A 13 18.21 17.07 12.77
C GLY A 13 16.97 16.39 13.37
N ALA A 14 16.32 15.48 12.63
CA ALA A 14 15.15 14.78 13.11
C ALA A 14 15.50 13.83 14.28
N ASP A 15 14.64 13.77 15.28
CA ASP A 15 14.79 12.81 16.40
C ASP A 15 14.32 11.40 16.00
N MET A 16 13.39 11.32 15.02
CA MET A 16 12.82 10.06 14.56
C MET A 16 12.53 10.06 13.06
N LEU A 17 12.84 8.94 12.41
CA LEU A 17 12.41 8.62 11.05
C LEU A 17 11.33 7.52 11.11
N LEU A 18 10.11 7.88 10.72
CA LEU A 18 8.99 6.96 10.61
C LEU A 18 8.82 6.49 9.16
N SER A 19 8.66 5.20 8.95
CA SER A 19 8.40 4.62 7.63
C SER A 19 7.35 3.51 7.68
N HIS A 20 6.79 3.17 6.52
CA HIS A 20 5.93 2.01 6.38
C HIS A 20 6.76 0.72 6.38
N HIS A 21 7.71 0.60 5.46
CA HIS A 21 8.56 -0.59 5.36
C HIS A 21 9.71 -0.58 6.34
N PRO A 22 10.04 -1.73 6.97
CA PRO A 22 11.19 -1.85 7.85
C PRO A 22 12.51 -1.69 7.06
N LEU A 23 13.49 -1.03 7.68
CA LEU A 23 14.83 -0.92 7.11
C LEU A 23 15.55 -2.28 7.11
N ILE A 24 15.37 -3.06 8.18
CA ILE A 24 15.88 -4.42 8.29
C ILE A 24 14.71 -5.38 8.04
N PHE A 25 14.58 -5.87 6.81
CA PHE A 25 13.55 -6.85 6.45
C PHE A 25 14.01 -8.30 6.75
N LYS A 26 15.29 -8.61 6.50
CA LYS A 26 15.89 -9.92 6.82
C LYS A 26 16.86 -9.78 7.97
N PRO A 27 16.91 -10.77 8.90
CA PRO A 27 17.84 -10.72 10.02
C PRO A 27 19.29 -10.51 9.59
N MET A 28 19.99 -9.58 10.23
CA MET A 28 21.40 -9.29 10.00
C MET A 28 22.24 -9.85 11.15
N LYS A 29 23.40 -10.43 10.83
CA LYS A 29 24.34 -10.96 11.85
C LYS A 29 25.30 -9.90 12.37
N HIS A 30 25.53 -8.85 11.60
CA HIS A 30 26.40 -7.71 11.94
C HIS A 30 25.91 -6.46 11.22
N VAL A 31 26.26 -5.32 11.72
CA VAL A 31 26.02 -4.02 11.11
C VAL A 31 27.37 -3.41 10.74
N SER A 32 27.57 -3.11 9.49
CA SER A 32 28.75 -2.41 8.95
C SER A 32 28.31 -1.49 7.81
N ASP A 33 29.20 -0.67 7.31
CA ASP A 33 28.97 0.21 6.17
C ASP A 33 29.29 -0.43 4.81
N GLU A 34 29.56 -1.74 4.77
CA GLU A 34 29.90 -2.47 3.55
C GLU A 34 28.71 -2.66 2.61
N ASP A 35 27.49 -2.75 3.14
CA ASP A 35 26.25 -2.85 2.34
C ASP A 35 25.32 -1.62 2.54
N PHE A 36 24.33 -1.48 1.68
CA PHE A 36 23.47 -0.29 1.67
C PHE A 36 22.54 -0.21 2.90
N ILE A 37 22.08 -1.33 3.45
CA ILE A 37 21.26 -1.35 4.68
C ILE A 37 22.14 -0.97 5.88
N GLY A 38 23.31 -1.59 5.97
CA GLY A 38 24.27 -1.30 7.04
C GLY A 38 24.69 0.17 7.04
N ARG A 39 24.98 0.77 5.87
CA ARG A 39 25.28 2.21 5.78
C ARG A 39 24.16 3.09 6.32
N ARG A 40 22.89 2.78 6.00
CA ARG A 40 21.73 3.51 6.52
C ARG A 40 21.62 3.40 8.02
N LEU A 41 21.80 2.18 8.57
CA LEU A 41 21.78 1.94 10.01
C LEU A 41 22.90 2.69 10.73
N VAL A 42 24.13 2.57 10.26
CA VAL A 42 25.30 3.30 10.83
C VAL A 42 25.03 4.80 10.77
N SER A 43 24.50 5.31 9.65
CA SER A 43 24.17 6.73 9.48
C SER A 43 23.12 7.23 10.49
N LEU A 44 22.05 6.48 10.70
CA LEU A 44 21.01 6.80 11.69
C LEU A 44 21.57 6.77 13.12
N ILE A 45 22.32 5.72 13.47
CA ILE A 45 22.95 5.57 14.81
C ILE A 45 23.90 6.72 15.09
N GLN A 46 24.79 7.07 14.14
CA GLN A 46 25.75 8.17 14.32
C GLN A 46 25.09 9.55 14.41
N SER A 47 23.86 9.68 13.89
CA SER A 47 23.10 10.94 13.93
C SER A 47 22.06 10.97 15.05
N ASP A 48 22.02 9.96 15.92
CA ASP A 48 21.06 9.81 17.03
C ASP A 48 19.58 9.88 16.56
N VAL A 49 19.31 9.35 15.36
CA VAL A 49 17.96 9.32 14.79
C VAL A 49 17.31 7.97 15.08
N SER A 50 16.23 7.97 15.85
CA SER A 50 15.41 6.78 16.08
C SER A 50 14.72 6.35 14.79
N TYR A 51 14.57 5.03 14.56
CA TYR A 51 13.85 4.51 13.40
C TYR A 51 12.66 3.65 13.83
N TYR A 52 11.47 3.95 13.27
CA TYR A 52 10.28 3.16 13.54
C TYR A 52 9.55 2.81 12.24
N ALA A 53 9.23 1.53 12.05
CA ALA A 53 8.47 1.04 10.89
C ALA A 53 7.07 0.58 11.32
N MET A 54 6.05 1.03 10.61
CA MET A 54 4.67 0.59 10.75
C MET A 54 4.28 -0.19 9.49
N HIS A 55 4.53 -1.49 9.49
CA HIS A 55 4.32 -2.39 8.35
C HIS A 55 2.97 -3.11 8.48
N THR A 56 2.95 -4.43 8.60
CA THR A 56 1.72 -5.24 8.67
C THR A 56 0.74 -4.81 9.78
N ASN A 57 1.24 -4.23 10.87
CA ASN A 57 0.40 -3.63 11.91
C ASN A 57 -0.41 -2.43 11.37
N PHE A 58 0.14 -1.67 10.42
CA PHE A 58 -0.58 -0.59 9.74
C PHE A 58 -1.42 -1.10 8.56
N ASP A 59 -0.99 -2.17 7.87
CA ASP A 59 -1.78 -2.76 6.78
C ASP A 59 -3.12 -3.30 7.26
N SER A 60 -3.12 -3.91 8.45
CA SER A 60 -4.27 -4.68 8.95
C SER A 60 -5.15 -3.95 9.96
N ALA A 61 -4.64 -2.93 10.67
CA ALA A 61 -5.39 -2.28 11.74
C ALA A 61 -6.60 -1.50 11.21
N PRO A 62 -7.71 -1.43 11.98
CA PRO A 62 -8.88 -0.64 11.62
C PRO A 62 -8.52 0.85 11.39
N GLY A 63 -9.05 1.42 10.31
CA GLY A 63 -8.80 2.80 9.92
C GLY A 63 -7.42 3.07 9.32
N CYS A 64 -6.63 2.01 9.06
CA CYS A 64 -5.30 2.11 8.50
C CYS A 64 -5.27 1.70 7.01
N MET A 65 -4.15 1.20 6.50
CA MET A 65 -3.86 1.08 5.05
C MET A 65 -5.00 0.46 4.24
N ALA A 66 -5.49 -0.73 4.64
CA ALA A 66 -6.53 -1.43 3.89
C ALA A 66 -7.85 -0.62 3.83
N ASP A 67 -8.24 0.01 4.95
CA ASP A 67 -9.44 0.86 5.03
C ASP A 67 -9.26 2.13 4.22
N ILE A 68 -8.12 2.81 4.34
CA ILE A 68 -7.84 4.07 3.62
C ILE A 68 -7.87 3.84 2.10
N VAL A 69 -7.29 2.74 1.62
CA VAL A 69 -7.30 2.39 0.19
C VAL A 69 -8.73 2.07 -0.28
N ALA A 70 -9.47 1.26 0.47
CA ALA A 70 -10.85 0.91 0.14
C ALA A 70 -11.78 2.14 0.13
N ASP A 71 -11.62 3.04 1.11
CA ASP A 71 -12.36 4.31 1.16
C ASP A 71 -12.01 5.22 -0.03
N ARG A 72 -10.72 5.32 -0.38
CA ARG A 72 -10.29 6.08 -1.56
C ARG A 72 -10.85 5.50 -2.86
N LEU A 73 -11.06 4.18 -2.92
CA LEU A 73 -11.74 3.50 -4.03
C LEU A 73 -13.27 3.62 -3.98
N ASN A 74 -13.84 4.25 -2.92
CA ASN A 74 -15.28 4.35 -2.65
C ASN A 74 -15.97 2.97 -2.55
N PHE A 75 -15.33 2.01 -1.90
CA PHE A 75 -15.98 0.74 -1.59
C PHE A 75 -17.09 0.94 -0.55
N THR A 76 -18.21 0.26 -0.75
CA THR A 76 -19.28 0.07 0.23
C THR A 76 -19.31 -1.38 0.70
N ASP A 77 -19.98 -1.66 1.81
CA ASP A 77 -20.08 -3.02 2.39
C ASP A 77 -18.73 -3.70 2.59
N GLN A 78 -17.76 -2.92 3.06
CA GLN A 78 -16.38 -3.36 3.20
C GLN A 78 -16.22 -4.48 4.22
N LYS A 79 -15.40 -5.48 3.86
CA LYS A 79 -14.97 -6.56 4.76
C LYS A 79 -13.48 -6.82 4.55
N PRO A 80 -12.75 -7.25 5.59
CA PRO A 80 -11.39 -7.76 5.40
C PRO A 80 -11.38 -8.86 4.33
N LEU A 81 -10.36 -8.87 3.50
CA LEU A 81 -10.17 -9.94 2.53
C LEU A 81 -9.67 -11.20 3.25
N GLU A 82 -8.71 -11.06 4.13
CA GLU A 82 -8.29 -12.06 5.10
C GLU A 82 -8.48 -11.52 6.53
N ALA A 83 -9.48 -12.03 7.25
CA ALA A 83 -9.77 -11.59 8.60
C ALA A 83 -8.71 -12.11 9.58
N MET A 84 -8.13 -11.23 10.39
CA MET A 84 -7.14 -11.56 11.42
C MET A 84 -7.72 -11.51 12.84
N GLY A 85 -8.84 -10.83 13.03
CA GLY A 85 -9.48 -10.70 14.34
C GLY A 85 -10.52 -9.59 14.38
N GLU A 86 -10.89 -9.21 15.58
CA GLU A 86 -11.88 -8.18 15.88
C GLU A 86 -11.36 -7.23 16.97
N ILE A 87 -11.55 -5.94 16.77
CA ILE A 87 -11.25 -4.89 17.75
C ILE A 87 -12.51 -4.05 17.95
N SER A 88 -13.05 -4.05 19.17
CA SER A 88 -14.23 -3.27 19.54
C SER A 88 -15.45 -3.49 18.62
N GLY A 89 -15.68 -4.73 18.20
CA GLY A 89 -16.79 -5.09 17.32
C GLY A 89 -16.52 -4.86 15.82
N THR A 90 -15.30 -4.47 15.45
CA THR A 90 -14.90 -4.25 14.06
C THR A 90 -13.89 -5.32 13.64
N GLU A 91 -14.23 -6.10 12.61
CA GLU A 91 -13.27 -7.04 12.00
C GLU A 91 -12.14 -6.29 11.32
N TYR A 92 -10.91 -6.76 11.53
CA TYR A 92 -9.72 -6.23 10.88
C TYR A 92 -8.92 -7.36 10.21
N GLY A 93 -8.05 -7.00 9.29
CA GLY A 93 -7.24 -7.98 8.55
C GLY A 93 -6.58 -7.40 7.33
N ILE A 94 -6.03 -8.29 6.51
CA ILE A 94 -5.30 -7.93 5.30
C ILE A 94 -6.27 -7.66 4.16
N GLY A 95 -6.05 -6.56 3.44
CA GLY A 95 -6.85 -6.16 2.30
C GLY A 95 -8.33 -5.92 2.61
N LYS A 96 -9.09 -5.52 1.61
CA LYS A 96 -10.55 -5.31 1.70
C LYS A 96 -11.25 -5.82 0.45
N THR A 97 -12.45 -6.33 0.63
CA THR A 97 -13.43 -6.53 -0.44
C THR A 97 -14.66 -5.65 -0.18
N GLY A 98 -15.32 -5.24 -1.23
CA GLY A 98 -16.54 -4.43 -1.13
C GLY A 98 -17.21 -4.25 -2.49
N SER A 99 -18.35 -3.56 -2.47
CA SER A 99 -19.04 -3.14 -3.67
C SER A 99 -18.55 -1.78 -4.13
N LEU A 100 -18.41 -1.58 -5.45
CA LEU A 100 -18.17 -0.24 -5.99
C LEU A 100 -19.45 0.60 -5.80
N LYS A 101 -19.33 1.77 -5.20
CA LYS A 101 -20.49 2.68 -5.01
C LYS A 101 -21.20 3.00 -6.32
N VAL A 102 -20.47 3.06 -7.42
CA VAL A 102 -20.99 3.18 -8.78
C VAL A 102 -20.35 2.08 -9.60
N PRO A 103 -21.12 1.10 -10.11
CA PRO A 103 -20.60 0.09 -11.04
C PRO A 103 -19.99 0.74 -12.28
N MET A 104 -18.84 0.24 -12.73
CA MET A 104 -18.14 0.80 -13.88
C MET A 104 -17.46 -0.27 -14.71
N LYS A 105 -17.25 0.01 -15.99
CA LYS A 105 -16.53 -0.89 -16.90
C LYS A 105 -15.06 -1.01 -16.53
N GLY A 106 -14.41 -2.08 -16.97
CA GLY A 106 -13.02 -2.39 -16.58
C GLY A 106 -12.06 -1.21 -16.78
N LEU A 107 -11.99 -0.65 -17.98
CA LEU A 107 -11.10 0.49 -18.26
C LEU A 107 -11.52 1.81 -17.59
N GLU A 108 -12.78 1.96 -17.21
CA GLU A 108 -13.22 3.09 -16.39
C GLU A 108 -12.67 2.96 -14.96
N LEU A 109 -12.77 1.75 -14.37
CA LEU A 109 -12.19 1.47 -13.07
C LEU A 109 -10.66 1.68 -13.08
N VAL A 110 -9.96 1.23 -14.13
CA VAL A 110 -8.52 1.46 -14.30
C VAL A 110 -8.18 2.96 -14.26
N ARG A 111 -8.93 3.78 -14.98
CA ARG A 111 -8.74 5.25 -14.98
C ARG A 111 -9.02 5.85 -13.60
N GLU A 112 -10.09 5.40 -12.93
CA GLU A 112 -10.41 5.83 -11.56
C GLU A 112 -9.29 5.50 -10.58
N VAL A 113 -8.77 4.27 -10.58
CA VAL A 113 -7.63 3.87 -9.75
C VAL A 113 -6.43 4.77 -10.03
N LYS A 114 -6.07 4.92 -11.31
CA LYS A 114 -4.94 5.75 -11.71
C LYS A 114 -5.08 7.20 -11.22
N ASN A 115 -6.26 7.79 -11.39
CA ASN A 115 -6.52 9.18 -11.01
C ASN A 115 -6.53 9.36 -9.49
N ARG A 116 -7.21 8.47 -8.75
CA ARG A 116 -7.36 8.57 -7.29
C ARG A 116 -6.05 8.45 -6.52
N PHE A 117 -5.12 7.66 -7.06
CA PHE A 117 -3.79 7.48 -6.47
C PHE A 117 -2.69 8.28 -7.18
N GLY A 118 -3.03 9.08 -8.21
CA GLY A 118 -2.04 9.90 -8.94
C GLY A 118 -0.96 9.08 -9.63
N LEU A 119 -1.32 7.88 -10.13
CA LEU A 119 -0.35 6.92 -10.66
C LEU A 119 0.14 7.33 -12.05
N PRO A 120 1.43 7.23 -12.33
CA PRO A 120 1.97 7.48 -13.67
C PRO A 120 1.53 6.41 -14.67
N PHE A 121 1.42 5.15 -14.23
CA PHE A 121 0.96 4.00 -15.01
C PHE A 121 0.33 2.94 -14.10
N VAL A 122 -0.34 1.97 -14.69
CA VAL A 122 -0.81 0.72 -14.08
C VAL A 122 -0.67 -0.41 -15.10
N THR A 123 -0.49 -1.65 -14.63
CA THR A 123 -0.56 -2.85 -15.47
C THR A 123 -1.91 -3.53 -15.27
N VAL A 124 -2.52 -4.02 -16.35
CA VAL A 124 -3.85 -4.63 -16.30
C VAL A 124 -3.81 -6.00 -16.96
N TYR A 125 -4.38 -7.00 -16.27
CA TYR A 125 -4.63 -8.33 -16.83
C TYR A 125 -6.13 -8.57 -16.90
N GLY A 126 -6.62 -9.15 -18.00
CA GLY A 126 -8.03 -9.46 -18.20
C GLY A 126 -8.92 -8.23 -18.42
N SER A 127 -8.42 -7.17 -19.04
CA SER A 127 -9.20 -5.96 -19.33
C SER A 127 -10.43 -6.23 -20.21
N GLU A 128 -10.35 -7.23 -21.07
CA GLU A 128 -11.43 -7.68 -21.97
C GLU A 128 -12.62 -8.31 -21.24
N LEU A 129 -12.43 -8.82 -20.04
CA LEU A 129 -13.50 -9.47 -19.25
C LEU A 129 -14.65 -8.51 -18.92
N TYR A 130 -14.36 -7.22 -18.81
CA TYR A 130 -15.30 -6.19 -18.36
C TYR A 130 -15.39 -5.00 -19.31
N GLU A 131 -15.30 -5.26 -20.63
CA GLU A 131 -15.50 -4.22 -21.65
C GLU A 131 -16.95 -3.75 -21.71
N ASP A 132 -17.90 -4.68 -21.61
CA ASP A 132 -19.34 -4.41 -21.73
C ASP A 132 -20.12 -4.64 -20.43
N THR A 133 -19.62 -5.49 -19.55
CA THR A 133 -20.26 -5.79 -18.25
C THR A 133 -19.63 -4.92 -17.16
N PRO A 134 -20.42 -4.19 -16.35
CA PRO A 134 -19.85 -3.41 -15.27
C PRO A 134 -19.36 -4.27 -14.11
N ILE A 135 -18.24 -3.88 -13.53
CA ILE A 135 -17.74 -4.38 -12.26
C ILE A 135 -18.57 -3.79 -11.14
N VAL A 136 -19.11 -4.63 -10.28
CA VAL A 136 -19.91 -4.26 -9.11
C VAL A 136 -19.13 -4.51 -7.84
N LYS A 137 -18.40 -5.64 -7.77
CA LYS A 137 -17.65 -6.06 -6.60
C LYS A 137 -16.16 -6.11 -6.90
N ALA A 138 -15.37 -5.50 -6.04
CA ALA A 138 -13.92 -5.47 -6.16
C ALA A 138 -13.25 -5.82 -4.83
N ALA A 139 -11.97 -6.14 -4.91
CA ALA A 139 -11.10 -6.29 -3.76
C ALA A 139 -9.84 -5.44 -3.93
N THR A 140 -9.19 -5.12 -2.82
CA THR A 140 -7.89 -4.45 -2.80
C THR A 140 -7.00 -5.04 -1.72
N CYS A 141 -5.72 -5.16 -2.03
CA CYS A 141 -4.67 -5.46 -1.08
C CYS A 141 -3.47 -4.56 -1.44
N PRO A 142 -3.23 -3.47 -0.68
CA PRO A 142 -2.05 -2.64 -0.87
C PRO A 142 -0.76 -3.44 -0.73
N GLY A 143 0.31 -3.00 -1.40
CA GLY A 143 1.57 -3.74 -1.43
C GLY A 143 1.57 -4.91 -2.41
N ALA A 144 2.24 -6.01 -2.07
CA ALA A 144 2.32 -7.22 -2.89
C ALA A 144 1.17 -8.18 -2.58
N GLY A 145 0.09 -8.11 -3.36
CA GLY A 145 -1.13 -8.87 -3.08
C GLY A 145 -1.25 -10.24 -3.77
N GLY A 146 -0.17 -10.77 -4.32
CA GLY A 146 -0.21 -12.08 -5.00
C GLY A 146 -0.71 -13.22 -4.10
N SER A 147 -0.39 -13.20 -2.80
CA SER A 147 -0.89 -14.17 -1.82
C SER A 147 -2.41 -14.13 -1.64
N GLU A 148 -3.03 -12.96 -1.82
CA GLU A 148 -4.44 -12.70 -1.55
C GLU A 148 -5.36 -12.97 -2.75
N LEU A 149 -4.82 -13.35 -3.90
CA LEU A 149 -5.59 -13.64 -5.12
C LEU A 149 -6.69 -14.68 -4.89
N LYS A 150 -6.38 -15.74 -4.13
CA LYS A 150 -7.35 -16.79 -3.83
C LYS A 150 -8.51 -16.27 -2.97
N GLU A 151 -8.22 -15.44 -1.99
CA GLU A 151 -9.25 -14.88 -1.12
C GLU A 151 -10.09 -13.84 -1.88
N ALA A 152 -9.49 -13.06 -2.80
CA ALA A 152 -10.22 -12.17 -3.69
C ALA A 152 -11.20 -12.92 -4.61
N LEU A 153 -10.75 -14.02 -5.23
CA LEU A 153 -11.61 -14.89 -6.05
C LEU A 153 -12.74 -15.52 -5.22
N LYS A 154 -12.43 -16.05 -4.05
CA LYS A 154 -13.39 -16.65 -3.12
C LYS A 154 -14.41 -15.63 -2.62
N ALA A 155 -14.01 -14.40 -2.41
CA ALA A 155 -14.90 -13.29 -2.09
C ALA A 155 -15.81 -12.91 -3.26
N GLY A 156 -15.59 -13.42 -4.47
CA GLY A 156 -16.34 -13.10 -5.68
C GLY A 156 -16.00 -11.72 -6.24
N ALA A 157 -14.78 -11.25 -6.04
CA ALA A 157 -14.30 -10.01 -6.63
C ALA A 157 -14.16 -10.16 -8.15
N GLN A 158 -14.72 -9.21 -8.90
CA GLN A 158 -14.60 -9.11 -10.36
C GLN A 158 -13.32 -8.38 -10.77
N ALA A 159 -12.83 -7.49 -9.89
CA ALA A 159 -11.54 -6.83 -10.05
C ALA A 159 -10.76 -6.88 -8.73
N PHE A 160 -9.44 -7.01 -8.85
CA PHE A 160 -8.52 -6.95 -7.73
C PHE A 160 -7.46 -5.87 -7.98
N ILE A 161 -7.43 -4.87 -7.09
CA ILE A 161 -6.53 -3.72 -7.16
C ILE A 161 -5.41 -3.95 -6.14
N THR A 162 -4.17 -4.07 -6.62
CA THR A 162 -3.02 -4.43 -5.78
C THR A 162 -1.70 -3.99 -6.44
N GLY A 163 -0.57 -4.52 -6.01
CA GLY A 163 0.74 -4.34 -6.62
C GLY A 163 1.55 -5.62 -6.70
N ASP A 164 2.68 -5.55 -7.43
CA ASP A 164 3.68 -6.61 -7.55
C ASP A 164 3.13 -7.96 -8.04
N ILE A 165 2.22 -7.94 -9.00
CA ILE A 165 1.64 -9.15 -9.59
C ILE A 165 2.59 -9.72 -10.65
N SER A 166 2.97 -10.99 -10.47
CA SER A 166 3.75 -11.70 -11.49
C SER A 166 2.91 -12.02 -12.72
N HIS A 167 3.60 -12.28 -13.85
CA HIS A 167 2.97 -12.65 -15.11
C HIS A 167 1.97 -13.81 -14.96
N HIS A 168 2.38 -14.88 -14.27
CA HIS A 168 1.51 -16.06 -14.09
C HIS A 168 0.30 -15.77 -13.20
N GLU A 169 0.48 -15.06 -12.11
CA GLU A 169 -0.62 -14.67 -11.24
C GLU A 169 -1.67 -13.84 -11.99
N GLY A 170 -1.21 -12.89 -12.82
CA GLY A 170 -2.10 -12.05 -13.61
C GLY A 170 -2.93 -12.82 -14.64
N ILE A 171 -2.31 -13.67 -15.45
CA ILE A 171 -3.02 -14.48 -16.46
C ILE A 171 -3.92 -15.53 -15.82
N ASP A 172 -3.50 -16.14 -14.71
CA ASP A 172 -4.29 -17.16 -14.01
C ASP A 172 -5.53 -16.56 -13.33
N ALA A 173 -5.43 -15.34 -12.79
CA ALA A 173 -6.56 -14.61 -12.26
C ALA A 173 -7.56 -14.24 -13.37
N ALA A 174 -7.07 -13.73 -14.51
CA ALA A 174 -7.89 -13.41 -15.66
C ALA A 174 -8.63 -14.64 -16.23
N ALA A 175 -7.95 -15.78 -16.30
CA ALA A 175 -8.55 -17.05 -16.73
C ALA A 175 -9.66 -17.53 -15.79
N GLN A 176 -9.68 -17.07 -14.54
CA GLN A 176 -10.73 -17.34 -13.54
C GLN A 176 -11.79 -16.24 -13.48
N GLY A 177 -11.78 -15.27 -14.40
CA GLY A 177 -12.78 -14.22 -14.52
C GLY A 177 -12.55 -12.99 -13.64
N MET A 178 -11.37 -12.83 -13.05
CA MET A 178 -11.01 -11.68 -12.23
C MET A 178 -10.00 -10.79 -12.94
N MET A 179 -10.39 -9.53 -13.21
CA MET A 179 -9.47 -8.53 -13.74
C MET A 179 -8.49 -8.07 -12.66
N ILE A 180 -7.22 -7.98 -13.01
CA ILE A 180 -6.18 -7.45 -12.12
C ILE A 180 -5.82 -6.03 -12.55
N ILE A 181 -5.76 -5.12 -11.58
CA ILE A 181 -5.19 -3.79 -11.74
C ILE A 181 -3.97 -3.72 -10.84
N ASP A 182 -2.80 -3.95 -11.42
CA ASP A 182 -1.53 -3.78 -10.71
C ASP A 182 -1.13 -2.31 -10.74
N ALA A 183 -1.39 -1.67 -9.63
CA ALA A 183 -1.10 -0.25 -9.38
C ALA A 183 0.37 -0.02 -8.95
N GLY A 184 1.13 -1.10 -8.80
CA GLY A 184 2.45 -1.12 -8.19
C GLY A 184 2.38 -1.02 -6.66
N HIS A 185 3.32 -1.64 -5.98
CA HIS A 185 3.43 -1.68 -4.53
C HIS A 185 3.36 -0.27 -3.91
N TYR A 186 4.33 0.56 -4.27
CA TYR A 186 4.37 1.97 -3.84
C TYR A 186 3.16 2.78 -4.33
N GLY A 187 2.53 2.38 -5.43
CA GLY A 187 1.41 3.08 -6.03
C GLY A 187 0.18 3.16 -5.13
N LEU A 188 -0.06 2.15 -4.30
CA LEU A 188 -1.14 2.19 -3.30
C LEU A 188 -0.65 2.66 -1.94
N GLU A 189 0.56 2.32 -1.55
CA GLU A 189 1.07 2.56 -0.19
C GLU A 189 1.62 3.97 0.06
N HIS A 190 1.95 4.74 -0.98
CA HIS A 190 2.48 6.10 -0.79
C HIS A 190 1.53 7.02 0.01
N ILE A 191 0.24 6.71 0.03
CA ILE A 191 -0.77 7.41 0.82
C ILE A 191 -0.52 7.35 2.33
N PHE A 192 0.29 6.37 2.78
CA PHE A 192 0.79 6.28 4.15
C PHE A 192 1.36 7.62 4.64
N MET A 193 2.15 8.29 3.80
CA MET A 193 2.82 9.53 4.18
C MET A 193 1.83 10.66 4.44
N ASP A 194 0.80 10.82 3.61
CA ASP A 194 -0.24 11.84 3.79
C ASP A 194 -1.09 11.54 5.03
N PHE A 195 -1.46 10.28 5.21
CA PHE A 195 -2.24 9.84 6.37
C PHE A 195 -1.46 10.07 7.67
N MET A 196 -0.20 9.61 7.73
CA MET A 196 0.61 9.73 8.94
C MET A 196 0.95 11.17 9.27
N GLU A 197 1.21 12.02 8.26
CA GLU A 197 1.39 13.46 8.51
C GLU A 197 0.16 14.07 9.20
N GLY A 198 -1.03 13.81 8.67
CA GLY A 198 -2.29 14.30 9.26
C GLY A 198 -2.54 13.74 10.66
N PHE A 199 -2.40 12.43 10.81
CA PHE A 199 -2.61 11.73 12.08
C PHE A 199 -1.65 12.23 13.18
N LEU A 200 -0.36 12.33 12.87
CA LEU A 200 0.63 12.77 13.84
C LEU A 200 0.42 14.24 14.25
N LYS A 201 0.13 15.11 13.28
CA LYS A 201 -0.19 16.54 13.58
C LYS A 201 -1.45 16.71 14.45
N GLU A 202 -2.41 15.80 14.33
CA GLU A 202 -3.61 15.80 15.18
C GLU A 202 -3.34 15.25 16.59
N LYS A 203 -2.54 14.20 16.70
CA LYS A 203 -2.38 13.43 17.95
C LYS A 203 -1.20 13.86 18.81
N LEU A 204 -0.18 14.46 18.22
CA LEU A 204 1.02 14.90 18.94
C LEU A 204 0.89 16.35 19.44
N PRO A 205 1.66 16.70 20.48
CA PRO A 205 1.78 18.09 20.92
C PRO A 205 2.24 19.02 19.77
N THR A 206 1.80 20.26 19.81
CA THR A 206 2.04 21.25 18.72
C THR A 206 3.48 21.72 18.58
N ASP A 207 4.34 21.41 19.55
CA ASP A 207 5.78 21.68 19.53
C ASP A 207 6.60 20.57 18.84
N ILE A 208 5.94 19.47 18.41
CA ILE A 208 6.58 18.44 17.60
C ILE A 208 6.38 18.76 16.13
N GLU A 209 7.49 18.97 15.43
CA GLU A 209 7.48 19.20 13.99
C GLU A 209 7.36 17.86 13.25
N VAL A 210 6.43 17.77 12.30
CA VAL A 210 6.25 16.61 11.42
C VAL A 210 6.56 17.02 10.00
N VAL A 211 7.63 16.44 9.43
CA VAL A 211 8.10 16.70 8.06
C VAL A 211 7.89 15.47 7.20
N LYS A 212 7.13 15.62 6.13
CA LYS A 212 6.86 14.55 5.16
C LYS A 212 7.82 14.59 3.97
N MET A 213 8.28 13.42 3.54
CA MET A 213 9.00 13.28 2.28
C MET A 213 8.07 13.51 1.08
N ALA A 214 8.60 14.01 -0.02
CA ALA A 214 7.87 14.13 -1.27
C ALA A 214 7.60 12.73 -1.87
N VAL A 215 6.41 12.56 -2.47
CA VAL A 215 6.07 11.35 -3.22
C VAL A 215 6.96 11.28 -4.46
N LYS A 216 7.69 10.17 -4.62
CA LYS A 216 8.54 9.91 -5.77
C LYS A 216 8.36 8.46 -6.21
N PHE A 217 7.73 8.26 -7.35
CA PHE A 217 7.55 6.91 -7.90
C PHE A 217 8.90 6.31 -8.31
N PRO A 218 9.21 5.06 -7.86
CA PRO A 218 10.51 4.44 -8.08
C PRO A 218 10.71 3.92 -9.50
N ALA A 219 9.63 3.76 -10.27
CA ALA A 219 9.64 3.21 -11.61
C ALA A 219 8.98 4.14 -12.64
N VAL A 220 9.46 4.08 -13.87
CA VAL A 220 8.87 4.73 -15.04
C VAL A 220 8.66 3.71 -16.15
N VAL A 221 7.63 3.91 -16.96
CA VAL A 221 7.42 3.13 -18.20
C VAL A 221 7.87 4.00 -19.37
N VAL A 222 8.75 3.46 -20.21
CA VAL A 222 9.32 4.10 -21.40
C VAL A 222 8.97 3.35 -22.67
#